data_80db2d798bbdd63315ccb49732335901
#
_entry.id   80db2d798bbdd63315ccb49732335901
#
_cell.length_a   1.000
_cell.length_b   1.000
_cell.length_c   1.000
_cell.angle_alpha   90.00
_cell.angle_beta   90.00
_cell.angle_gamma   90.00
#
_symmetry.space_group_name_H-M   'P 1'
#
loop_
_entity.id
_entity.type
_entity.pdbx_description
1 polymer ?
#
loop_
_entity_poly.entity_id
_entity_poly.type
_entity_poly.pdbx_seq_one_letter_code
_entity_poly.pdbx_strand_id
1 'polypeptide(L)'
;MPLNTTLNTEQPHPAHAQLDGYDTATLVAALAADQAEAAAAVQRAGPALAQAVEGAAARLREGGRLVYVGAGTSGRLGLLDSVELHPTFSWPPERALALLAGGERALYRAVEGAEDSREAGAADIAAAAVGASDVVLLLAASGGTPYTVAAAEAARAAGALTVGFANNPGAPLLAACEVAVLLDTGPEVISGSTRLKAGTAQKIALNTFSSAVMVKLHKVYGNLMVDVRASNAKLVQRALRLTMLASGADEAAAQAALAASHGSVKLAIVMLKAGVDAPTAQARLAAARGSIRGALG
;
A
#
# COMPACT_ATOMS: atom_id res chain seq x y z
N MET A 1 21.60 -23.63 -7.14
CA MET A 1 22.12 -22.56 -6.26
C MET A 1 22.51 -23.17 -4.92
N PRO A 2 23.59 -22.74 -4.24
CA PRO A 2 23.83 -23.16 -2.88
C PRO A 2 22.66 -22.71 -2.00
N LEU A 3 22.23 -23.57 -1.08
CA LEU A 3 21.20 -23.23 -0.09
C LEU A 3 21.66 -21.98 0.68
N ASN A 4 20.90 -20.89 0.58
CA ASN A 4 21.21 -19.66 1.31
C ASN A 4 20.72 -19.79 2.76
N THR A 5 21.50 -20.55 3.56
CA THR A 5 21.19 -20.87 4.96
C THR A 5 21.27 -19.65 5.90
N THR A 6 21.55 -18.47 5.38
CA THR A 6 21.72 -17.25 6.17
C THR A 6 20.44 -16.40 6.27
N LEU A 7 19.40 -16.68 5.47
CA LEU A 7 18.14 -15.93 5.54
C LEU A 7 17.34 -16.33 6.77
N ASN A 8 16.92 -15.35 7.57
CA ASN A 8 16.10 -15.59 8.77
C ASN A 8 14.81 -16.34 8.44
N THR A 9 14.19 -16.02 7.31
CA THR A 9 12.94 -16.66 6.85
C THR A 9 13.09 -18.13 6.45
N GLU A 10 14.32 -18.59 6.16
CA GLU A 10 14.64 -19.98 5.81
C GLU A 10 15.08 -20.82 7.02
N GLN A 11 15.33 -20.18 8.17
CA GLN A 11 15.72 -20.89 9.37
C GLN A 11 14.56 -21.71 9.95
N PRO A 12 14.84 -22.92 10.50
CA PRO A 12 13.84 -23.63 11.29
C PRO A 12 13.41 -22.81 12.51
N HIS A 13 12.11 -22.79 12.78
CA HIS A 13 11.60 -22.06 13.95
C HIS A 13 11.98 -22.80 15.26
N PRO A 14 12.75 -22.18 16.17
CA PRO A 14 13.34 -22.89 17.30
C PRO A 14 12.29 -23.43 18.28
N ALA A 15 11.14 -22.77 18.43
CA ALA A 15 10.08 -23.18 19.34
C ALA A 15 9.12 -24.23 18.75
N HIS A 16 9.17 -24.50 17.44
CA HIS A 16 8.18 -25.33 16.76
C HIS A 16 8.80 -26.49 15.96
N ALA A 17 9.91 -27.03 16.42
CA ALA A 17 10.63 -28.13 15.76
C ALA A 17 9.80 -29.42 15.60
N GLN A 18 8.75 -29.59 16.37
CA GLN A 18 7.85 -30.75 16.34
C GLN A 18 6.41 -30.36 15.99
N LEU A 19 6.24 -29.37 15.12
CA LEU A 19 4.95 -28.79 14.76
C LEU A 19 3.93 -29.84 14.25
N ASP A 20 4.39 -30.81 13.51
CA ASP A 20 3.60 -31.92 12.95
C ASP A 20 3.03 -32.87 14.01
N GLY A 21 3.60 -32.86 15.21
CA GLY A 21 3.12 -33.64 16.36
C GLY A 21 2.09 -32.91 17.24
N TYR A 22 1.78 -31.65 16.95
CA TYR A 22 0.84 -30.87 17.77
C TYR A 22 -0.61 -31.35 17.56
N ASP A 23 -1.40 -31.35 18.67
CA ASP A 23 -2.85 -31.43 18.51
C ASP A 23 -3.38 -30.18 17.80
N THR A 24 -4.61 -30.27 17.24
CA THR A 24 -5.19 -29.19 16.43
C THR A 24 -5.28 -27.86 17.19
N ALA A 25 -5.64 -27.86 18.47
CA ALA A 25 -5.78 -26.63 19.24
C ALA A 25 -4.43 -25.95 19.45
N THR A 26 -3.41 -26.72 19.82
CA THR A 26 -2.02 -26.25 19.97
C THR A 26 -1.47 -25.74 18.64
N LEU A 27 -1.72 -26.44 17.52
CA LEU A 27 -1.28 -26.05 16.19
C LEU A 27 -1.89 -24.69 15.79
N VAL A 28 -3.21 -24.53 15.94
CA VAL A 28 -3.90 -23.27 15.62
C VAL A 28 -3.38 -22.12 16.49
N ALA A 29 -3.20 -22.37 17.79
CA ALA A 29 -2.68 -21.35 18.71
C ALA A 29 -1.26 -20.91 18.31
N ALA A 30 -0.36 -21.85 17.98
CA ALA A 30 1.01 -21.56 17.57
C ALA A 30 1.04 -20.72 16.27
N LEU A 31 0.29 -21.13 15.23
CA LEU A 31 0.19 -20.41 13.96
C LEU A 31 -0.38 -18.99 14.12
N ALA A 32 -1.39 -18.82 14.99
CA ALA A 32 -1.99 -17.51 15.24
C ALA A 32 -1.07 -16.60 16.06
N ALA A 33 -0.45 -17.13 17.13
CA ALA A 33 0.42 -16.35 18.02
C ALA A 33 1.66 -15.80 17.27
N ASP A 34 2.24 -16.59 16.38
CA ASP A 34 3.40 -16.20 15.59
C ASP A 34 3.14 -14.95 14.70
N GLN A 35 1.89 -14.74 14.29
CA GLN A 35 1.52 -13.57 13.47
C GLN A 35 1.67 -12.22 14.22
N ALA A 36 1.73 -12.22 15.54
CA ALA A 36 1.92 -10.99 16.33
C ALA A 36 3.24 -10.29 16.00
N GLU A 37 4.30 -11.05 15.66
CA GLU A 37 5.60 -10.50 15.25
C GLU A 37 5.52 -9.69 13.95
N ALA A 38 4.57 -9.98 13.07
CA ALA A 38 4.36 -9.20 11.85
C ALA A 38 4.07 -7.72 12.15
N ALA A 39 3.20 -7.44 13.11
CA ALA A 39 2.88 -6.08 13.52
C ALA A 39 4.07 -5.39 14.20
N ALA A 40 4.80 -6.10 15.05
CA ALA A 40 5.98 -5.58 15.72
C ALA A 40 7.11 -5.23 14.72
N ALA A 41 7.32 -6.06 13.69
CA ALA A 41 8.29 -5.79 12.63
C ALA A 41 7.94 -4.50 11.86
N VAL A 42 6.67 -4.27 11.55
CA VAL A 42 6.22 -3.03 10.89
C VAL A 42 6.42 -1.80 11.79
N GLN A 43 6.16 -1.92 13.11
CA GLN A 43 6.42 -0.83 14.06
C GLN A 43 7.91 -0.45 14.09
N ARG A 44 8.82 -1.43 14.07
CA ARG A 44 10.27 -1.20 14.01
C ARG A 44 10.67 -0.50 12.70
N ALA A 45 10.01 -0.79 11.60
CA ALA A 45 10.24 -0.15 10.30
C ALA A 45 9.62 1.26 10.18
N GLY A 46 8.96 1.77 11.21
CA GLY A 46 8.26 3.06 11.23
C GLY A 46 9.05 4.24 10.64
N PRO A 47 10.32 4.47 11.03
CA PRO A 47 11.12 5.57 10.45
C PRO A 47 11.30 5.47 8.93
N ALA A 48 11.61 4.29 8.42
CA ALA A 48 11.77 4.06 6.97
C ALA A 48 10.44 4.22 6.23
N LEU A 49 9.34 3.72 6.79
CA LEU A 49 8.00 3.95 6.25
C LEU A 49 7.63 5.43 6.21
N ALA A 50 7.95 6.20 7.25
CA ALA A 50 7.70 7.65 7.27
C ALA A 50 8.49 8.38 6.17
N GLN A 51 9.77 8.04 5.98
CA GLN A 51 10.59 8.56 4.87
C GLN A 51 9.96 8.23 3.51
N ALA A 52 9.55 6.98 3.30
CA ALA A 52 8.90 6.54 2.07
C ALA A 52 7.60 7.32 1.81
N VAL A 53 6.77 7.53 2.83
CA VAL A 53 5.50 8.27 2.75
C VAL A 53 5.73 9.72 2.33
N GLU A 54 6.70 10.43 2.93
CA GLU A 54 6.98 11.82 2.57
C GLU A 54 7.47 11.94 1.12
N GLY A 55 8.41 11.09 0.70
CA GLY A 55 8.91 11.05 -0.68
C GLY A 55 7.82 10.71 -1.70
N ALA A 56 6.96 9.74 -1.37
CA ALA A 56 5.84 9.36 -2.22
C ALA A 56 4.80 10.48 -2.33
N ALA A 57 4.39 11.07 -1.21
CA ALA A 57 3.40 12.14 -1.21
C ALA A 57 3.85 13.35 -2.04
N ALA A 58 5.14 13.69 -2.03
CA ALA A 58 5.69 14.76 -2.86
C ALA A 58 5.49 14.46 -4.36
N ARG A 59 5.90 13.27 -4.83
CA ARG A 59 5.82 12.88 -6.25
C ARG A 59 4.37 12.72 -6.73
N LEU A 60 3.51 12.15 -5.90
CA LEU A 60 2.11 11.92 -6.24
C LEU A 60 1.30 13.22 -6.32
N ARG A 61 1.68 14.28 -5.59
CA ARG A 61 1.07 15.62 -5.75
C ARG A 61 1.32 16.19 -7.14
N GLU A 62 2.47 15.88 -7.72
CA GLU A 62 2.88 16.36 -9.05
C GLU A 62 2.42 15.42 -10.19
N GLY A 63 1.49 14.52 -9.90
CA GLY A 63 0.87 13.67 -10.92
C GLY A 63 1.48 12.28 -11.09
N GLY A 64 2.48 11.89 -10.29
CA GLY A 64 3.12 10.58 -10.34
C GLY A 64 2.19 9.42 -10.00
N ARG A 65 2.67 8.19 -10.23
CA ARG A 65 1.93 6.94 -10.03
C ARG A 65 2.56 6.10 -8.91
N LEU A 66 1.75 5.25 -8.28
CA LEU A 66 2.21 4.12 -7.46
C LEU A 66 2.35 2.90 -8.37
N VAL A 67 3.52 2.26 -8.35
CA VAL A 67 3.79 1.03 -9.11
C VAL A 67 4.24 -0.04 -8.13
N TYR A 68 3.44 -1.08 -7.96
CA TYR A 68 3.71 -2.20 -7.07
C TYR A 68 4.37 -3.32 -7.86
N VAL A 69 5.49 -3.84 -7.38
CA VAL A 69 6.27 -4.85 -8.08
C VAL A 69 6.59 -6.02 -7.15
N GLY A 70 6.38 -7.24 -7.60
CA GLY A 70 6.73 -8.41 -6.81
C GLY A 70 6.42 -9.73 -7.50
N ALA A 71 6.81 -10.82 -6.87
CA ALA A 71 6.52 -12.18 -7.31
C ALA A 71 5.65 -12.91 -6.27
N GLY A 72 4.92 -13.92 -6.69
CA GLY A 72 4.15 -14.80 -5.80
C GLY A 72 3.22 -14.07 -4.84
N THR A 73 3.30 -14.39 -3.56
CA THR A 73 2.49 -13.75 -2.49
C THR A 73 2.76 -12.25 -2.40
N SER A 74 4.01 -11.83 -2.45
CA SER A 74 4.40 -10.41 -2.35
C SER A 74 3.78 -9.57 -3.47
N GLY A 75 3.83 -10.05 -4.72
CA GLY A 75 3.21 -9.37 -5.85
C GLY A 75 1.69 -9.32 -5.77
N ARG A 76 1.04 -10.40 -5.28
CA ARG A 76 -0.42 -10.42 -5.06
C ARG A 76 -0.86 -9.45 -3.95
N LEU A 77 -0.06 -9.28 -2.90
CA LEU A 77 -0.32 -8.28 -1.85
C LEU A 77 -0.20 -6.85 -2.39
N GLY A 78 0.79 -6.58 -3.26
CA GLY A 78 0.92 -5.31 -3.96
C GLY A 78 -0.31 -5.01 -4.84
N LEU A 79 -0.76 -5.99 -5.61
CA LEU A 79 -2.00 -5.86 -6.39
C LEU A 79 -3.21 -5.58 -5.50
N LEU A 80 -3.37 -6.34 -4.41
CA LEU A 80 -4.49 -6.13 -3.47
C LEU A 80 -4.52 -4.69 -2.95
N ASP A 81 -3.38 -4.16 -2.50
CA ASP A 81 -3.31 -2.78 -2.00
C ASP A 81 -3.63 -1.76 -3.12
N SER A 82 -3.14 -1.98 -4.34
CA SER A 82 -3.35 -1.07 -5.48
C SER A 82 -4.83 -0.93 -5.86
N VAL A 83 -5.58 -2.04 -5.89
CA VAL A 83 -7.00 -2.04 -6.28
C VAL A 83 -7.92 -1.45 -5.22
N GLU A 84 -7.52 -1.50 -3.93
CA GLU A 84 -8.29 -0.93 -2.82
C GLU A 84 -8.21 0.60 -2.72
N LEU A 85 -7.26 1.24 -3.41
CA LEU A 85 -7.12 2.70 -3.39
C LEU A 85 -8.27 3.41 -4.10
N HIS A 86 -8.80 2.83 -5.18
CA HIS A 86 -9.88 3.43 -5.94
C HIS A 86 -11.20 3.52 -5.13
N PRO A 87 -11.75 2.43 -4.57
CA PRO A 87 -13.00 2.48 -3.82
C PRO A 87 -12.88 3.27 -2.51
N THR A 88 -11.67 3.34 -1.92
CA THR A 88 -11.45 3.98 -0.62
C THR A 88 -11.19 5.48 -0.73
N PHE A 89 -10.36 5.88 -1.70
CA PHE A 89 -9.84 7.25 -1.81
C PHE A 89 -10.15 7.92 -3.15
N SER A 90 -10.96 7.27 -4.00
CA SER A 90 -11.17 7.70 -5.40
C SER A 90 -9.85 7.95 -6.14
N TRP A 91 -8.82 7.13 -5.81
CA TRP A 91 -7.55 7.21 -6.50
C TRP A 91 -7.71 6.70 -7.94
N PRO A 92 -7.22 7.42 -8.96
CA PRO A 92 -7.37 6.98 -10.35
C PRO A 92 -6.70 5.62 -10.58
N PRO A 93 -7.39 4.62 -11.15
CA PRO A 93 -6.82 3.28 -11.37
C PRO A 93 -5.52 3.31 -12.19
N GLU A 94 -5.44 4.20 -13.18
CA GLU A 94 -4.26 4.41 -14.02
C GLU A 94 -3.04 4.96 -13.27
N ARG A 95 -3.24 5.39 -12.03
CA ARG A 95 -2.19 5.88 -11.13
C ARG A 95 -1.81 4.88 -10.03
N ALA A 96 -2.31 3.64 -10.11
CA ALA A 96 -1.96 2.56 -9.20
C ALA A 96 -1.78 1.27 -10.02
N LEU A 97 -0.56 0.97 -10.41
CA LEU A 97 -0.21 -0.16 -11.26
C LEU A 97 0.36 -1.29 -10.43
N ALA A 98 0.11 -2.54 -10.83
CA ALA A 98 0.74 -3.71 -10.23
C ALA A 98 1.43 -4.56 -11.32
N LEU A 99 2.74 -4.78 -11.16
CA LEU A 99 3.58 -5.60 -12.01
C LEU A 99 3.91 -6.89 -11.25
N LEU A 100 3.37 -8.00 -11.72
CA LEU A 100 3.52 -9.31 -11.09
C LEU A 100 4.36 -10.22 -11.98
N ALA A 101 5.42 -10.80 -11.44
CA ALA A 101 6.21 -11.80 -12.16
C ALA A 101 5.31 -12.92 -12.71
N GLY A 102 5.38 -13.15 -14.03
CA GLY A 102 4.48 -14.06 -14.75
C GLY A 102 3.14 -13.46 -15.18
N GLY A 103 2.93 -12.16 -14.96
CA GLY A 103 1.79 -11.40 -15.45
C GLY A 103 0.45 -11.83 -14.84
N GLU A 104 -0.65 -11.60 -15.56
CA GLU A 104 -2.01 -11.86 -15.10
C GLU A 104 -2.26 -13.34 -14.72
N ARG A 105 -1.62 -14.27 -15.39
CA ARG A 105 -1.74 -15.71 -15.06
C ARG A 105 -1.26 -16.00 -13.63
N ALA A 106 -0.25 -15.26 -13.14
CA ALA A 106 0.32 -15.45 -11.82
C ALA A 106 -0.62 -15.01 -10.67
N LEU A 107 -1.73 -14.33 -10.98
CA LEU A 107 -2.78 -14.02 -10.00
C LEU A 107 -3.46 -15.28 -9.48
N TYR A 108 -3.71 -16.24 -10.35
CA TYR A 108 -4.53 -17.42 -10.07
C TYR A 108 -3.71 -18.71 -9.93
N ARG A 109 -2.51 -18.74 -10.49
CA ARG A 109 -1.64 -19.94 -10.51
C ARG A 109 -0.20 -19.55 -10.31
N ALA A 110 0.61 -20.43 -9.72
CA ALA A 110 2.06 -20.27 -9.74
C ALA A 110 2.56 -20.38 -11.18
N VAL A 111 3.44 -19.45 -11.58
CA VAL A 111 4.16 -19.50 -12.86
C VAL A 111 5.62 -19.78 -12.53
N GLU A 112 6.03 -21.04 -12.72
CA GLU A 112 7.38 -21.47 -12.39
C GLU A 112 8.43 -20.70 -13.17
N GLY A 113 9.54 -20.34 -12.51
CA GLY A 113 10.65 -19.59 -13.11
C GLY A 113 10.39 -18.12 -13.39
N ALA A 114 9.15 -17.62 -13.25
CA ALA A 114 8.87 -16.20 -13.52
C ALA A 114 9.61 -15.25 -12.57
N GLU A 115 9.79 -15.65 -11.32
CA GLU A 115 10.50 -14.85 -10.31
C GLU A 115 12.02 -14.80 -10.53
N ASP A 116 12.59 -15.73 -11.32
CA ASP A 116 14.01 -15.83 -11.60
C ASP A 116 14.46 -14.94 -12.75
N SER A 117 13.52 -14.44 -13.58
CA SER A 117 13.86 -13.63 -14.76
C SER A 117 14.14 -12.17 -14.39
N ARG A 118 15.42 -11.79 -14.39
CA ARG A 118 15.86 -10.39 -14.27
C ARG A 118 15.43 -9.57 -15.47
N GLU A 119 15.47 -10.16 -16.67
CA GLU A 119 15.10 -9.51 -17.93
C GLU A 119 13.64 -9.11 -17.92
N ALA A 120 12.76 -9.99 -17.42
CA ALA A 120 11.32 -9.68 -17.31
C ALA A 120 11.07 -8.54 -16.33
N GLY A 121 11.77 -8.51 -15.18
CA GLY A 121 11.62 -7.43 -14.20
C GLY A 121 11.99 -6.06 -14.78
N ALA A 122 13.10 -5.96 -15.50
CA ALA A 122 13.51 -4.73 -16.17
C ALA A 122 12.55 -4.35 -17.33
N ALA A 123 12.11 -5.35 -18.12
CA ALA A 123 11.20 -5.15 -19.25
C ALA A 123 9.83 -4.62 -18.79
N ASP A 124 9.27 -5.13 -17.68
CA ASP A 124 7.99 -4.69 -17.14
C ASP A 124 8.04 -3.22 -16.67
N ILE A 125 9.14 -2.78 -16.05
CA ILE A 125 9.38 -1.38 -15.69
C ILE A 125 9.44 -0.49 -16.94
N ALA A 126 10.14 -0.94 -17.98
CA ALA A 126 10.23 -0.21 -19.25
C ALA A 126 8.87 -0.15 -19.95
N ALA A 127 8.13 -1.25 -20.02
CA ALA A 127 6.81 -1.33 -20.64
C ALA A 127 5.77 -0.45 -19.92
N ALA A 128 5.88 -0.34 -18.58
CA ALA A 128 5.06 0.55 -17.78
C ALA A 128 5.48 2.03 -17.92
N ALA A 129 6.53 2.33 -18.69
CA ALA A 129 7.09 3.67 -18.87
C ALA A 129 7.31 4.39 -17.53
N VAL A 130 7.92 3.68 -16.56
CA VAL A 130 8.22 4.24 -15.24
C VAL A 130 9.24 5.37 -15.38
N GLY A 131 9.00 6.48 -14.67
CA GLY A 131 9.83 7.67 -14.74
C GLY A 131 9.99 8.40 -13.41
N ALA A 132 10.64 9.57 -13.45
CA ALA A 132 11.07 10.33 -12.27
C ALA A 132 9.93 10.77 -11.34
N SER A 133 8.71 10.90 -11.86
CA SER A 133 7.54 11.25 -11.04
C SER A 133 6.95 10.05 -10.30
N ASP A 134 7.31 8.82 -10.68
CA ASP A 134 6.70 7.62 -10.13
C ASP A 134 7.32 7.18 -8.80
N VAL A 135 6.54 6.41 -8.06
CA VAL A 135 6.94 5.72 -6.81
C VAL A 135 6.79 4.23 -7.04
N VAL A 136 7.88 3.49 -6.96
CA VAL A 136 7.89 2.04 -7.18
C VAL A 136 8.08 1.32 -5.85
N LEU A 137 7.09 0.51 -5.47
CA LEU A 137 7.08 -0.31 -4.26
C LEU A 137 7.47 -1.73 -4.64
N LEU A 138 8.62 -2.18 -4.20
CA LEU A 138 9.22 -3.46 -4.58
C LEU A 138 9.18 -4.42 -3.40
N LEU A 139 8.53 -5.57 -3.58
CA LEU A 139 8.24 -6.52 -2.51
C LEU A 139 8.85 -7.89 -2.78
N ALA A 140 9.70 -8.36 -1.88
CA ALA A 140 10.23 -9.71 -1.86
C ALA A 140 10.55 -10.13 -0.43
N ALA A 141 9.94 -11.18 0.09
CA ALA A 141 10.18 -11.64 1.47
C ALA A 141 11.65 -12.04 1.68
N SER A 142 12.22 -12.83 0.78
CA SER A 142 13.66 -13.13 0.78
C SER A 142 14.52 -11.88 0.56
N GLY A 143 13.98 -10.91 -0.20
CA GLY A 143 14.70 -9.74 -0.69
C GLY A 143 15.75 -10.05 -1.75
N GLY A 144 15.81 -11.29 -2.25
CA GLY A 144 16.74 -11.73 -3.28
C GLY A 144 16.08 -12.11 -4.61
N THR A 145 14.76 -12.01 -4.76
CA THR A 145 14.02 -12.38 -5.97
C THR A 145 14.56 -11.64 -7.20
N PRO A 146 15.16 -12.34 -8.20
CA PRO A 146 15.85 -11.72 -9.31
C PRO A 146 15.00 -10.75 -10.11
N TYR A 147 13.74 -11.09 -10.40
CA TYR A 147 12.75 -10.22 -11.04
C TYR A 147 12.61 -8.88 -10.30
N THR A 148 12.40 -8.94 -8.97
CA THR A 148 12.12 -7.74 -8.17
C THR A 148 13.37 -6.86 -8.01
N VAL A 149 14.56 -7.47 -7.87
CA VAL A 149 15.83 -6.74 -7.77
C VAL A 149 16.13 -6.02 -9.09
N ALA A 150 15.97 -6.69 -10.24
CA ALA A 150 16.18 -6.06 -11.54
C ALA A 150 15.16 -4.94 -11.83
N ALA A 151 13.92 -5.11 -11.41
CA ALA A 151 12.90 -4.05 -11.48
C ALA A 151 13.30 -2.84 -10.62
N ALA A 152 13.89 -3.05 -9.42
CA ALA A 152 14.38 -1.96 -8.57
C ALA A 152 15.52 -1.17 -9.25
N GLU A 153 16.50 -1.87 -9.83
CA GLU A 153 17.60 -1.26 -10.56
C GLU A 153 17.10 -0.44 -11.75
N ALA A 154 16.20 -1.01 -12.57
CA ALA A 154 15.61 -0.33 -13.72
C ALA A 154 14.78 0.90 -13.33
N ALA A 155 13.94 0.79 -12.30
CA ALA A 155 13.13 1.90 -11.81
C ALA A 155 14.00 3.04 -11.24
N ARG A 156 15.06 2.70 -10.50
CA ARG A 156 16.04 3.67 -9.99
C ARG A 156 16.79 4.37 -11.13
N ALA A 157 17.20 3.63 -12.15
CA ALA A 157 17.84 4.20 -13.33
C ALA A 157 16.91 5.16 -14.09
N ALA A 158 15.60 4.91 -14.09
CA ALA A 158 14.57 5.79 -14.64
C ALA A 158 14.28 7.02 -13.75
N GLY A 159 14.92 7.15 -12.59
CA GLY A 159 14.74 8.28 -11.65
C GLY A 159 13.53 8.16 -10.70
N ALA A 160 12.82 7.04 -10.73
CA ALA A 160 11.69 6.81 -9.83
C ALA A 160 12.13 6.70 -8.36
N LEU A 161 11.26 7.08 -7.42
CA LEU A 161 11.46 6.75 -6.02
C LEU A 161 11.27 5.24 -5.83
N THR A 162 12.30 4.54 -5.42
CA THR A 162 12.24 3.10 -5.17
C THR A 162 12.17 2.83 -3.66
N VAL A 163 11.14 2.06 -3.24
CA VAL A 163 10.93 1.64 -1.86
C VAL A 163 10.94 0.11 -1.82
N GLY A 164 11.98 -0.47 -1.24
CA GLY A 164 12.14 -1.93 -1.15
C GLY A 164 11.64 -2.47 0.19
N PHE A 165 10.79 -3.50 0.13
CA PHE A 165 10.28 -4.22 1.29
C PHE A 165 10.85 -5.63 1.31
N ALA A 166 11.59 -5.98 2.34
CA ALA A 166 12.13 -7.33 2.53
C ALA A 166 12.08 -7.76 3.99
N ASN A 167 12.06 -9.10 4.22
CA ASN A 167 11.96 -9.66 5.56
C ASN A 167 13.30 -10.20 6.09
N ASN A 168 14.40 -9.95 5.36
CA ASN A 168 15.74 -10.40 5.76
C ASN A 168 16.71 -9.22 5.81
N PRO A 169 17.49 -9.07 6.90
CA PRO A 169 18.56 -8.08 6.97
C PRO A 169 19.59 -8.28 5.86
N GLY A 170 20.11 -7.18 5.32
CA GLY A 170 21.15 -7.24 4.27
C GLY A 170 20.67 -7.76 2.91
N ALA A 171 19.36 -7.88 2.70
CA ALA A 171 18.80 -8.36 1.45
C ALA A 171 19.17 -7.46 0.26
N PRO A 172 19.53 -8.04 -0.93
CA PRO A 172 19.92 -7.28 -2.11
C PRO A 172 18.91 -6.21 -2.54
N LEU A 173 17.62 -6.50 -2.43
CA LEU A 173 16.55 -5.56 -2.74
C LEU A 173 16.64 -4.26 -1.92
N LEU A 174 16.97 -4.37 -0.62
CA LEU A 174 17.09 -3.20 0.26
C LEU A 174 18.23 -2.29 -0.18
N ALA A 175 19.36 -2.88 -0.64
CA ALA A 175 20.50 -2.12 -1.15
C ALA A 175 20.22 -1.49 -2.54
N ALA A 176 19.38 -2.12 -3.35
CA ALA A 176 19.02 -1.64 -4.68
C ALA A 176 18.07 -0.43 -4.65
N CYS A 177 17.31 -0.24 -3.55
CA CYS A 177 16.30 0.80 -3.42
C CYS A 177 16.83 2.06 -2.73
N GLU A 178 16.17 3.20 -2.98
CA GLU A 178 16.46 4.47 -2.32
C GLU A 178 16.01 4.45 -0.85
N VAL A 179 14.83 3.86 -0.58
CA VAL A 179 14.34 3.65 0.77
C VAL A 179 14.23 2.16 1.06
N ALA A 180 14.93 1.71 2.10
CA ALA A 180 14.96 0.32 2.54
C ALA A 180 14.00 0.11 3.72
N VAL A 181 12.95 -0.67 3.53
CA VAL A 181 11.97 -1.04 4.56
C VAL A 181 12.22 -2.49 4.97
N LEU A 182 12.98 -2.68 6.03
CA LEU A 182 13.23 -4.01 6.61
C LEU A 182 12.07 -4.40 7.52
N LEU A 183 11.42 -5.50 7.18
CA LEU A 183 10.34 -6.12 7.97
C LEU A 183 10.87 -7.43 8.59
N ASP A 184 11.85 -7.33 9.49
CA ASP A 184 12.48 -8.52 10.09
C ASP A 184 11.49 -9.24 11.00
N THR A 185 10.90 -10.32 10.49
CA THR A 185 9.93 -11.17 11.18
C THR A 185 10.54 -12.44 11.77
N GLY A 186 11.83 -12.71 11.49
CA GLY A 186 12.48 -13.96 11.88
C GLY A 186 11.92 -15.19 11.13
N PRO A 187 12.20 -16.41 11.64
CA PRO A 187 11.78 -17.66 11.01
C PRO A 187 10.28 -17.89 11.10
N GLU A 188 9.71 -18.49 10.07
CA GLU A 188 8.29 -18.86 10.03
C GLU A 188 8.01 -20.13 10.85
N VAL A 189 6.80 -20.28 11.40
CA VAL A 189 6.36 -21.52 12.07
C VAL A 189 6.52 -22.73 11.14
N ILE A 190 6.20 -22.58 9.87
CA ILE A 190 6.56 -23.53 8.81
C ILE A 190 7.73 -22.91 8.05
N SER A 191 8.94 -23.44 8.28
CA SER A 191 10.19 -22.91 7.72
C SER A 191 10.09 -22.62 6.22
N GLY A 192 10.55 -21.46 5.77
CA GLY A 192 10.52 -21.03 4.38
C GLY A 192 9.14 -20.62 3.85
N SER A 193 8.06 -20.80 4.61
CA SER A 193 6.70 -20.46 4.14
C SER A 193 6.37 -18.98 4.34
N THR A 194 7.04 -18.11 3.60
CA THR A 194 6.96 -16.64 3.71
C THR A 194 5.59 -16.04 3.35
N ARG A 195 4.62 -16.85 2.91
CA ARG A 195 3.22 -16.42 2.80
C ARG A 195 2.55 -16.17 4.17
N LEU A 196 3.17 -16.63 5.28
CA LEU A 196 2.66 -16.51 6.65
C LEU A 196 3.00 -15.13 7.23
N LYS A 197 3.78 -15.04 8.32
CA LYS A 197 4.00 -13.75 8.99
C LYS A 197 4.81 -12.74 8.17
N ALA A 198 5.73 -13.17 7.32
CA ALA A 198 6.42 -12.29 6.39
C ALA A 198 5.44 -11.61 5.43
N GLY A 199 4.54 -12.39 4.80
CA GLY A 199 3.46 -11.85 3.97
C GLY A 199 2.50 -10.95 4.77
N THR A 200 2.15 -11.34 6.00
CA THR A 200 1.31 -10.52 6.89
C THR A 200 1.99 -9.17 7.20
N ALA A 201 3.28 -9.16 7.49
CA ALA A 201 4.05 -7.93 7.71
C ALA A 201 4.06 -7.04 6.46
N GLN A 202 4.27 -7.61 5.27
CA GLN A 202 4.18 -6.87 4.01
C GLN A 202 2.79 -6.25 3.81
N LYS A 203 1.71 -6.98 4.08
CA LYS A 203 0.34 -6.47 3.99
C LYS A 203 0.12 -5.31 4.95
N ILE A 204 0.53 -5.42 6.20
CA ILE A 204 0.41 -4.33 7.19
C ILE A 204 1.23 -3.11 6.74
N ALA A 205 2.47 -3.32 6.29
CA ALA A 205 3.35 -2.25 5.82
C ALA A 205 2.78 -1.51 4.60
N LEU A 206 2.24 -2.24 3.61
CA LEU A 206 1.60 -1.64 2.44
C LEU A 206 0.38 -0.81 2.82
N ASN A 207 -0.54 -1.34 3.62
CA ASN A 207 -1.71 -0.58 4.05
C ASN A 207 -1.33 0.64 4.90
N THR A 208 -0.30 0.53 5.74
CA THR A 208 0.23 1.66 6.52
C THR A 208 0.79 2.74 5.60
N PHE A 209 1.62 2.34 4.63
CA PHE A 209 2.21 3.25 3.66
C PHE A 209 1.14 3.93 2.81
N SER A 210 0.30 3.17 2.12
CA SER A 210 -0.69 3.70 1.18
C SER A 210 -1.71 4.60 1.89
N SER A 211 -2.23 4.18 3.06
CA SER A 211 -3.14 5.01 3.85
C SER A 211 -2.49 6.30 4.31
N ALA A 212 -1.25 6.25 4.82
CA ALA A 212 -0.52 7.45 5.26
C ALA A 212 -0.27 8.42 4.09
N VAL A 213 0.10 7.90 2.91
CA VAL A 213 0.21 8.70 1.68
C VAL A 213 -1.11 9.37 1.34
N MET A 214 -2.23 8.65 1.37
CA MET A 214 -3.55 9.22 1.07
C MET A 214 -3.96 10.29 2.09
N VAL A 215 -3.61 10.12 3.37
CA VAL A 215 -3.79 11.18 4.39
C VAL A 215 -2.97 12.43 4.04
N LYS A 216 -1.69 12.27 3.66
CA LYS A 216 -0.82 13.38 3.21
C LYS A 216 -1.31 14.06 1.93
N LEU A 217 -2.04 13.34 1.08
CA LEU A 217 -2.69 13.86 -0.12
C LEU A 217 -4.09 14.46 0.14
N HIS A 218 -4.43 14.69 1.40
CA HIS A 218 -5.70 15.29 1.83
C HIS A 218 -6.95 14.48 1.42
N LYS A 219 -6.83 13.13 1.32
CA LYS A 219 -7.95 12.25 1.04
C LYS A 219 -8.81 11.94 2.27
N VAL A 220 -8.36 12.42 3.45
CA VAL A 220 -8.98 12.21 4.76
C VAL A 220 -9.17 13.56 5.46
N TYR A 221 -10.26 13.71 6.22
CA TYR A 221 -10.50 14.85 7.10
C TYR A 221 -10.80 14.35 8.52
N GLY A 222 -9.97 14.73 9.50
CA GLY A 222 -9.91 14.00 10.77
C GLY A 222 -9.50 12.54 10.53
N ASN A 223 -10.38 11.61 10.87
CA ASN A 223 -10.24 10.18 10.53
C ASN A 223 -11.34 9.70 9.55
N LEU A 224 -11.98 10.63 8.84
CA LEU A 224 -13.08 10.34 7.94
C LEU A 224 -12.62 10.31 6.48
N MET A 225 -13.03 9.26 5.74
CA MET A 225 -12.84 9.18 4.29
C MET A 225 -13.73 10.21 3.58
N VAL A 226 -13.15 11.26 3.01
CA VAL A 226 -13.93 12.35 2.39
C VAL A 226 -13.86 12.39 0.86
N ASP A 227 -13.05 11.53 0.26
CA ASP A 227 -12.92 11.40 -1.21
C ASP A 227 -13.63 10.15 -1.76
N VAL A 228 -14.64 9.66 -1.04
CA VAL A 228 -15.46 8.53 -1.48
C VAL A 228 -16.43 8.97 -2.58
N ARG A 229 -16.58 8.16 -3.64
CA ARG A 229 -17.62 8.33 -4.65
C ARG A 229 -18.82 7.44 -4.32
N ALA A 230 -20.00 8.04 -4.28
CA ALA A 230 -21.26 7.36 -3.99
C ALA A 230 -21.78 6.60 -5.21
N SER A 231 -21.18 5.44 -5.53
CA SER A 231 -21.52 4.63 -6.72
C SER A 231 -22.66 3.61 -6.47
N ASN A 232 -23.10 3.44 -5.23
CA ASN A 232 -24.20 2.55 -4.87
C ASN A 232 -24.93 3.07 -3.62
N ALA A 233 -26.11 2.50 -3.31
CA ALA A 233 -26.95 2.96 -2.20
C ALA A 233 -26.21 2.98 -0.85
N LYS A 234 -25.37 1.97 -0.55
CA LYS A 234 -24.56 1.93 0.67
C LYS A 234 -23.57 3.10 0.75
N LEU A 235 -22.95 3.46 -0.37
CA LEU A 235 -21.99 4.57 -0.44
C LEU A 235 -22.69 5.94 -0.39
N VAL A 236 -23.91 6.06 -0.91
CA VAL A 236 -24.75 7.27 -0.74
C VAL A 236 -25.03 7.51 0.74
N GLN A 237 -25.50 6.50 1.48
CA GLN A 237 -25.73 6.60 2.91
C GLN A 237 -24.44 6.91 3.71
N ARG A 238 -23.32 6.32 3.29
CA ARG A 238 -22.02 6.63 3.88
C ARG A 238 -21.62 8.09 3.64
N ALA A 239 -21.77 8.60 2.42
CA ALA A 239 -21.47 9.99 2.07
C ALA A 239 -22.28 10.97 2.93
N LEU A 240 -23.57 10.73 3.09
CA LEU A 240 -24.45 11.52 3.95
C LEU A 240 -23.95 11.53 5.39
N ARG A 241 -23.74 10.35 5.98
CA ARG A 241 -23.22 10.21 7.35
C ARG A 241 -21.88 10.92 7.55
N LEU A 242 -20.95 10.77 6.60
CA LEU A 242 -19.63 11.41 6.67
C LEU A 242 -19.74 12.93 6.59
N THR A 243 -20.64 13.46 5.75
CA THR A 243 -20.90 14.89 5.64
C THR A 243 -21.45 15.45 6.95
N MET A 244 -22.47 14.80 7.54
CA MET A 244 -23.01 15.19 8.84
C MET A 244 -21.95 15.17 9.95
N LEU A 245 -21.20 14.08 10.09
CA LEU A 245 -20.16 13.94 11.11
C LEU A 245 -19.04 14.99 10.97
N ALA A 246 -18.63 15.30 9.75
CA ALA A 246 -17.55 16.22 9.48
C ALA A 246 -17.95 17.69 9.60
N SER A 247 -19.20 18.02 9.25
CA SER A 247 -19.69 19.41 9.25
C SER A 247 -20.42 19.81 10.55
N GLY A 248 -21.03 18.83 11.24
CA GLY A 248 -21.94 19.06 12.35
C GLY A 248 -23.36 19.45 11.90
N ALA A 249 -23.64 19.40 10.60
CA ALA A 249 -24.96 19.73 10.04
C ALA A 249 -25.97 18.60 10.27
N ASP A 250 -27.23 18.95 10.26
CA ASP A 250 -28.34 17.99 10.25
C ASP A 250 -28.46 17.27 8.90
N GLU A 251 -29.34 16.28 8.84
CA GLU A 251 -29.52 15.44 7.66
C GLU A 251 -29.99 16.25 6.44
N ALA A 252 -30.97 17.16 6.63
CA ALA A 252 -31.52 17.94 5.53
C ALA A 252 -30.48 18.87 4.91
N ALA A 253 -29.69 19.57 5.72
CA ALA A 253 -28.62 20.44 5.26
C ALA A 253 -27.51 19.63 4.59
N ALA A 254 -27.14 18.46 5.13
CA ALA A 254 -26.13 17.59 4.53
C ALA A 254 -26.57 17.03 3.17
N GLN A 255 -27.85 16.62 3.04
CA GLN A 255 -28.43 16.17 1.77
C GLN A 255 -28.44 17.29 0.72
N ALA A 256 -28.86 18.50 1.10
CA ALA A 256 -28.88 19.66 0.21
C ALA A 256 -27.45 20.00 -0.28
N ALA A 257 -26.47 20.00 0.62
CA ALA A 257 -25.07 20.26 0.27
C ALA A 257 -24.48 19.17 -0.64
N LEU A 258 -24.77 17.89 -0.39
CA LEU A 258 -24.37 16.79 -1.25
C LEU A 258 -25.00 16.88 -2.65
N ALA A 259 -26.27 17.24 -2.74
CA ALA A 259 -26.92 17.48 -4.02
C ALA A 259 -26.27 18.64 -4.79
N ALA A 260 -26.02 19.78 -4.14
CA ALA A 260 -25.38 20.94 -4.73
C ALA A 260 -23.90 20.68 -5.10
N SER A 261 -23.23 19.75 -4.43
CA SER A 261 -21.82 19.35 -4.71
C SER A 261 -21.69 18.14 -5.64
N HIS A 262 -22.78 17.71 -6.30
CA HIS A 262 -22.80 16.51 -7.17
C HIS A 262 -22.26 15.25 -6.45
N GLY A 263 -22.58 15.10 -5.15
CA GLY A 263 -22.18 13.96 -4.34
C GLY A 263 -20.75 14.02 -3.77
N SER A 264 -20.05 15.15 -3.95
CA SER A 264 -18.71 15.33 -3.39
C SER A 264 -18.79 15.64 -1.89
N VAL A 265 -18.43 14.66 -1.05
CA VAL A 265 -18.41 14.82 0.41
C VAL A 265 -17.46 15.95 0.82
N LYS A 266 -16.27 15.99 0.24
CA LYS A 266 -15.27 17.03 0.51
C LYS A 266 -15.79 18.43 0.25
N LEU A 267 -16.43 18.62 -0.91
CA LEU A 267 -17.02 19.90 -1.30
C LEU A 267 -18.18 20.29 -0.39
N ALA A 268 -19.10 19.35 -0.10
CA ALA A 268 -20.24 19.57 0.80
C ALA A 268 -19.78 19.99 2.21
N ILE A 269 -18.70 19.39 2.74
CA ILE A 269 -18.16 19.77 4.04
C ILE A 269 -17.67 21.23 4.03
N VAL A 270 -16.95 21.66 2.98
CA VAL A 270 -16.47 23.05 2.90
C VAL A 270 -17.64 24.01 2.77
N MET A 271 -18.64 23.71 1.93
CA MET A 271 -19.85 24.52 1.81
C MET A 271 -20.53 24.75 3.18
N LEU A 272 -20.76 23.66 3.91
CA LEU A 272 -21.48 23.72 5.20
C LEU A 272 -20.67 24.44 6.29
N LYS A 273 -19.37 24.15 6.39
CA LYS A 273 -18.53 24.72 7.44
C LYS A 273 -18.15 26.17 7.19
N ALA A 274 -17.99 26.57 5.94
CA ALA A 274 -17.62 27.94 5.57
C ALA A 274 -18.85 28.83 5.25
N GLY A 275 -20.06 28.25 5.14
CA GLY A 275 -21.29 28.97 4.77
C GLY A 275 -21.22 29.56 3.37
N VAL A 276 -20.63 28.84 2.41
CA VAL A 276 -20.41 29.31 1.01
C VAL A 276 -21.09 28.39 0.01
N ASP A 277 -21.32 28.89 -1.21
CA ASP A 277 -21.84 28.10 -2.32
C ASP A 277 -20.79 27.11 -2.90
N ALA A 278 -21.23 26.20 -3.76
CA ALA A 278 -20.37 25.17 -4.34
C ALA A 278 -19.22 25.76 -5.20
N PRO A 279 -19.41 26.77 -6.07
CA PRO A 279 -18.32 27.40 -6.81
C PRO A 279 -17.24 28.01 -5.90
N THR A 280 -17.64 28.72 -4.85
CA THR A 280 -16.71 29.32 -3.88
C THR A 280 -15.97 28.24 -3.09
N ALA A 281 -16.66 27.19 -2.62
CA ALA A 281 -16.05 26.06 -1.93
C ALA A 281 -15.06 25.32 -2.85
N GLN A 282 -15.38 25.14 -4.12
CA GLN A 282 -14.49 24.51 -5.10
C GLN A 282 -13.24 25.35 -5.33
N ALA A 283 -13.36 26.66 -5.45
CA ALA A 283 -12.20 27.57 -5.59
C ALA A 283 -11.29 27.51 -4.36
N ARG A 284 -11.85 27.51 -3.14
CA ARG A 284 -11.10 27.38 -1.89
C ARG A 284 -10.36 26.03 -1.80
N LEU A 285 -11.03 24.93 -2.15
CA LEU A 285 -10.40 23.60 -2.19
C LEU A 285 -9.26 23.53 -3.19
N ALA A 286 -9.44 24.11 -4.38
CA ALA A 286 -8.38 24.15 -5.40
C ALA A 286 -7.17 24.94 -4.92
N ALA A 287 -7.37 26.14 -4.35
CA ALA A 287 -6.30 26.96 -3.77
C ALA A 287 -5.57 26.24 -2.62
N ALA A 288 -6.31 25.45 -1.82
CA ALA A 288 -5.76 24.65 -0.73
C ALA A 288 -5.25 23.27 -1.17
N ARG A 289 -5.09 22.99 -2.47
CA ARG A 289 -4.65 21.70 -3.03
C ARG A 289 -5.47 20.51 -2.49
N GLY A 290 -6.77 20.69 -2.35
CA GLY A 290 -7.71 19.67 -1.86
C GLY A 290 -7.76 19.49 -0.34
N SER A 291 -7.05 20.31 0.43
CA SER A 291 -7.12 20.30 1.90
C SER A 291 -8.39 20.98 2.40
N ILE A 292 -9.28 20.25 3.06
CA ILE A 292 -10.46 20.86 3.72
C ILE A 292 -10.02 21.86 4.79
N ARG A 293 -9.01 21.51 5.61
CA ARG A 293 -8.49 22.43 6.64
C ARG A 293 -7.99 23.73 6.03
N GLY A 294 -7.19 23.63 4.96
CA GLY A 294 -6.69 24.81 4.26
C GLY A 294 -7.78 25.63 3.56
N ALA A 295 -8.87 24.98 3.11
CA ALA A 295 -10.01 25.67 2.50
C ALA A 295 -10.92 26.40 3.51
N LEU A 296 -10.82 26.03 4.77
CA LEU A 296 -11.59 26.66 5.86
C LEU A 296 -10.85 27.84 6.52
N GLY A 297 -9.54 27.96 6.35
CA GLY A 297 -8.69 28.98 6.95
C GLY A 297 -7.95 28.50 8.18
#